data_f0a0af9e8db1dad3d1d441bf4e9dc4f6
#
_entry.id   f0a0af9e8db1dad3d1d441bf4e9dc4f6
#
_cell.length_a   1.000
_cell.length_b   1.000
_cell.length_c   1.000
_cell.angle_alpha   90.00
_cell.angle_beta   90.00
_cell.angle_gamma   90.00
#
_symmetry.space_group_name_H-M   'P 1'
#
loop_
_entity.id
_entity.type
_entity.pdbx_description
1 polymer ?
#
loop_
_entity_poly.entity_id
_entity_poly.type
_entity_poly.pdbx_seq_one_letter_code
_entity_poly.pdbx_strand_id
1 'polypeptide(L)'
;MDSTLYWLWLAEALGSGCRLAGRLLEEYPDPAELYGRVKAGRNPPEYLSAKAREFMQAVAPAQMAGLKKRCDDLNIFILTPDSADYPQRLRDLPDLPLVLYGTGNPACLNGRRYVGMVGTRRPTKYGLSACRDLSLTMAERGVVIVSGLAEGLDGAGHRAAVEAGQQTVAFLGTAINKTFPAVNVTLRTELEALGGAVLSEYPPDYTGKMTGTFLARNRLIAGLSEALCVAEARTRSGTLNTVSHAEEYGRPVFAVPGSIYSPTSEGTNELLRTGRARALCTADDVLDTLHIAPGGTELVQEGVMLDELTPNARTVLAELGPKAQTADDLAAATGLAVQAVLAALMELEFAGAAVDNGGGRYTAA
;
A
#
# COMPACT_ATOMS: atom_id res chain seq x y z
N MET A 1 15.50 7.63 26.13
CA MET A 1 16.13 6.66 25.20
C MET A 1 15.32 6.75 23.93
N ASP A 2 15.94 6.61 22.75
CA ASP A 2 15.24 6.66 21.45
C ASP A 2 14.15 5.57 21.41
N SER A 3 12.89 5.93 21.10
CA SER A 3 11.75 4.99 21.04
C SER A 3 12.00 3.87 20.04
N THR A 4 12.67 4.17 18.94
CA THR A 4 13.03 3.21 17.90
C THR A 4 13.76 1.97 18.46
N LEU A 5 14.61 2.12 19.49
CA LEU A 5 15.34 1.00 20.06
C LEU A 5 14.43 -0.01 20.76
N TYR A 6 13.32 0.44 21.34
CA TYR A 6 12.32 -0.46 21.95
C TYR A 6 11.53 -1.21 20.90
N TRP A 7 11.20 -0.55 19.77
CA TRP A 7 10.54 -1.21 18.65
C TRP A 7 11.44 -2.25 17.98
N LEU A 8 12.71 -1.93 17.76
CA LEU A 8 13.70 -2.90 17.25
C LEU A 8 13.85 -4.11 18.15
N TRP A 9 13.93 -3.87 19.48
CA TRP A 9 13.99 -4.93 20.48
C TRP A 9 12.73 -5.83 20.44
N LEU A 10 11.55 -5.23 20.33
CA LEU A 10 10.30 -5.97 20.27
C LEU A 10 10.19 -6.78 18.96
N ALA A 11 10.57 -6.19 17.84
CA ALA A 11 10.57 -6.86 16.55
C ALA A 11 11.52 -8.06 16.50
N GLU A 12 12.71 -7.93 17.10
CA GLU A 12 13.68 -9.03 17.20
C GLU A 12 13.15 -10.16 18.10
N ALA A 13 12.48 -9.82 19.20
CA ALA A 13 11.87 -10.80 20.09
C ALA A 13 10.75 -11.61 19.42
N LEU A 14 9.86 -10.95 18.68
CA LEU A 14 8.68 -11.59 18.10
C LEU A 14 8.96 -12.22 16.72
N GLY A 15 9.88 -11.64 15.96
CA GLY A 15 10.15 -11.99 14.56
C GLY A 15 9.08 -11.47 13.59
N SER A 16 9.41 -11.49 12.29
CA SER A 16 8.55 -11.00 11.21
C SER A 16 7.25 -11.81 11.10
N GLY A 17 6.13 -11.13 10.87
CA GLY A 17 4.81 -11.75 10.66
C GLY A 17 4.23 -12.42 11.92
N CYS A 18 4.62 -11.97 13.11
CA CYS A 18 4.06 -12.49 14.36
C CYS A 18 2.57 -12.09 14.49
N ARG A 19 1.66 -13.05 14.42
CA ARG A 19 0.21 -12.83 14.56
C ARG A 19 -0.22 -12.34 15.95
N LEU A 20 0.68 -12.37 16.91
CA LEU A 20 0.42 -11.87 18.27
C LEU A 20 0.84 -10.41 18.45
N ALA A 21 1.42 -9.78 17.41
CA ALA A 21 1.89 -8.40 17.50
C ALA A 21 0.75 -7.43 17.82
N GLY A 22 -0.37 -7.51 17.09
CA GLY A 22 -1.56 -6.69 17.34
C GLY A 22 -2.08 -6.83 18.76
N ARG A 23 -2.30 -8.08 19.21
CA ARG A 23 -2.74 -8.36 20.58
C ARG A 23 -1.78 -7.80 21.65
N LEU A 24 -0.47 -7.91 21.40
CA LEU A 24 0.52 -7.41 22.35
C LEU A 24 0.48 -5.88 22.45
N LEU A 25 0.26 -5.19 21.32
CA LEU A 25 0.17 -3.73 21.28
C LEU A 25 -1.17 -3.21 21.84
N GLU A 26 -2.24 -3.99 21.79
CA GLU A 26 -3.48 -3.67 22.50
C GLU A 26 -3.26 -3.67 24.03
N GLU A 27 -2.45 -4.61 24.53
CA GLU A 27 -2.12 -4.72 25.96
C GLU A 27 -0.99 -3.77 26.39
N TYR A 28 -0.01 -3.55 25.52
CA TYR A 28 1.17 -2.70 25.71
C TYR A 28 1.40 -1.82 24.47
N PRO A 29 0.70 -0.69 24.33
CA PRO A 29 0.85 0.20 23.17
C PRO A 29 2.26 0.79 23.03
N ASP A 30 2.96 0.97 24.14
CA ASP A 30 4.35 1.42 24.17
C ASP A 30 5.30 0.28 24.54
N PRO A 31 6.18 -0.17 23.63
CA PRO A 31 7.17 -1.19 23.93
C PRO A 31 8.12 -0.83 25.08
N ALA A 32 8.30 0.46 25.38
CA ALA A 32 9.11 0.89 26.54
C ALA A 32 8.45 0.52 27.86
N GLU A 33 7.12 0.57 27.95
CA GLU A 33 6.38 0.13 29.13
C GLU A 33 6.56 -1.38 29.36
N LEU A 34 6.39 -2.18 28.29
CA LEU A 34 6.61 -3.63 28.37
C LEU A 34 8.03 -3.94 28.86
N TYR A 35 9.05 -3.27 28.27
CA TYR A 35 10.43 -3.45 28.72
C TYR A 35 10.61 -3.06 30.20
N GLY A 36 10.04 -1.93 30.64
CA GLY A 36 10.09 -1.48 32.01
C GLY A 36 9.55 -2.53 32.99
N ARG A 37 8.45 -3.19 32.65
CA ARG A 37 7.85 -4.28 33.44
C ARG A 37 8.75 -5.50 33.52
N VAL A 38 9.32 -5.91 32.36
CA VAL A 38 10.26 -7.06 32.31
C VAL A 38 11.51 -6.77 33.13
N LYS A 39 12.07 -5.56 33.03
CA LYS A 39 13.22 -5.11 33.82
C LYS A 39 12.94 -5.07 35.33
N ALA A 40 11.70 -4.79 35.72
CA ALA A 40 11.23 -4.85 37.09
C ALA A 40 10.98 -6.28 37.61
N GLY A 41 11.36 -7.32 36.88
CA GLY A 41 11.26 -8.72 37.27
C GLY A 41 9.88 -9.35 36.98
N ARG A 42 9.00 -8.68 36.22
CA ARG A 42 7.73 -9.28 35.77
C ARG A 42 7.95 -10.12 34.52
N ASN A 43 7.32 -11.28 34.47
CA ASN A 43 7.40 -12.13 33.28
C ASN A 43 6.72 -11.46 32.08
N PRO A 44 7.29 -11.61 30.86
CA PRO A 44 6.58 -11.30 29.62
C PRO A 44 5.30 -12.12 29.51
N PRO A 45 4.29 -11.68 28.69
CA PRO A 45 3.02 -12.40 28.51
C PRO A 45 3.21 -13.88 28.16
N GLU A 46 2.47 -14.76 28.85
CA GLU A 46 2.61 -16.22 28.72
C GLU A 46 2.21 -16.75 27.34
N TYR A 47 1.35 -16.03 26.61
CA TYR A 47 0.95 -16.40 25.26
C TYR A 47 2.07 -16.21 24.21
N LEU A 48 3.16 -15.52 24.57
CA LEU A 48 4.34 -15.40 23.70
C LEU A 48 5.16 -16.70 23.74
N SER A 49 5.87 -16.97 22.64
CA SER A 49 6.76 -18.13 22.58
C SER A 49 7.85 -18.08 23.67
N ALA A 50 8.29 -19.25 24.14
CA ALA A 50 9.37 -19.32 25.13
C ALA A 50 10.62 -18.55 24.67
N LYS A 51 10.97 -18.67 23.38
CA LYS A 51 12.11 -17.95 22.76
C LYS A 51 11.92 -16.42 22.85
N ALA A 52 10.74 -15.90 22.56
CA ALA A 52 10.46 -14.47 22.64
C ALA A 52 10.59 -13.97 24.09
N ARG A 53 10.03 -14.70 25.05
CA ARG A 53 10.10 -14.35 26.47
C ARG A 53 11.54 -14.36 27.01
N GLU A 54 12.31 -15.37 26.63
CA GLU A 54 13.72 -15.50 26.99
C GLU A 54 14.55 -14.34 26.41
N PHE A 55 14.33 -13.99 25.15
CA PHE A 55 14.97 -12.84 24.51
C PHE A 55 14.64 -11.53 25.26
N MET A 56 13.35 -11.28 25.56
CA MET A 56 12.90 -10.08 26.26
C MET A 56 13.55 -9.93 27.65
N GLN A 57 13.81 -11.02 28.34
CA GLN A 57 14.46 -11.01 29.65
C GLN A 57 15.98 -10.81 29.55
N ALA A 58 16.61 -11.37 28.51
CA ALA A 58 18.07 -11.41 28.36
C ALA A 58 18.64 -10.17 27.66
N VAL A 59 17.88 -9.56 26.73
CA VAL A 59 18.37 -8.52 25.81
C VAL A 59 17.77 -7.17 26.18
N ALA A 60 18.61 -6.14 26.29
CA ALA A 60 18.15 -4.77 26.50
C ALA A 60 18.01 -4.00 25.18
N PRO A 61 17.04 -3.07 25.04
CA PRO A 61 16.87 -2.23 23.84
C PRO A 61 18.14 -1.47 23.42
N ALA A 62 18.98 -1.08 24.37
CA ALA A 62 20.26 -0.42 24.08
C ALA A 62 21.18 -1.25 23.18
N GLN A 63 21.06 -2.58 23.16
CA GLN A 63 21.83 -3.46 22.29
C GLN A 63 21.41 -3.32 20.81
N MET A 64 20.25 -2.72 20.52
CA MET A 64 19.80 -2.42 19.17
C MET A 64 20.47 -1.18 18.55
N ALA A 65 21.25 -0.43 19.34
CA ALA A 65 21.92 0.79 18.87
C ALA A 65 22.87 0.54 17.69
N GLY A 66 23.56 -0.60 17.68
CA GLY A 66 24.43 -1.00 16.56
C GLY A 66 23.66 -1.21 15.24
N LEU A 67 22.49 -1.83 15.32
CA LEU A 67 21.60 -2.01 14.16
C LEU A 67 21.06 -0.66 13.65
N LYS A 68 20.59 0.19 14.55
CA LYS A 68 20.13 1.53 14.17
C LYS A 68 21.25 2.32 13.48
N LYS A 69 22.45 2.35 14.09
CA LYS A 69 23.60 3.00 13.46
C LYS A 69 23.92 2.43 12.07
N ARG A 70 23.85 1.10 11.91
CA ARG A 70 24.06 0.45 10.60
C ARG A 70 23.03 0.90 9.56
N CYS A 71 21.76 1.11 9.96
CA CYS A 71 20.75 1.66 9.08
C CYS A 71 21.08 3.10 8.69
N ASP A 72 21.47 3.93 9.65
CA ASP A 72 21.87 5.33 9.42
C ASP A 72 23.07 5.41 8.45
N ASP A 73 24.10 4.58 8.64
CA ASP A 73 25.30 4.50 7.78
C ASP A 73 24.96 4.09 6.32
N LEU A 74 23.85 3.37 6.11
CA LEU A 74 23.38 2.90 4.80
C LEU A 74 22.24 3.75 4.21
N ASN A 75 21.86 4.86 4.83
CA ASN A 75 20.70 5.66 4.47
C ASN A 75 19.40 4.84 4.39
N ILE A 76 19.22 3.91 5.33
CA ILE A 76 18.01 3.10 5.49
C ILE A 76 17.16 3.75 6.58
N PHE A 77 15.95 4.19 6.23
CA PHE A 77 15.01 4.68 7.22
C PHE A 77 14.34 3.49 7.97
N ILE A 78 13.93 3.75 9.20
CA ILE A 78 13.22 2.77 10.04
C ILE A 78 11.84 3.36 10.35
N LEU A 79 10.78 2.62 9.98
CA LEU A 79 9.41 2.95 10.32
C LEU A 79 8.89 1.99 11.38
N THR A 80 8.26 2.53 12.38
CA THR A 80 7.63 1.83 13.50
C THR A 80 6.18 2.31 13.64
N PRO A 81 5.27 1.59 14.27
CA PRO A 81 3.87 1.98 14.37
C PRO A 81 3.62 3.39 14.95
N ASP A 82 4.57 3.96 15.71
CA ASP A 82 4.53 5.34 16.20
C ASP A 82 5.14 6.38 15.23
N SER A 83 5.75 5.95 14.11
CA SER A 83 6.31 6.87 13.11
C SER A 83 5.19 7.55 12.31
N ALA A 84 5.36 8.84 11.98
CA ALA A 84 4.40 9.60 11.19
C ALA A 84 4.19 9.02 9.78
N ASP A 85 5.28 8.58 9.14
CA ASP A 85 5.25 7.99 7.80
C ASP A 85 4.93 6.49 7.78
N TYR A 86 4.63 5.88 8.94
CA TYR A 86 4.25 4.47 8.96
C TYR A 86 2.97 4.24 8.14
N PRO A 87 2.95 3.23 7.24
CA PRO A 87 1.78 3.00 6.38
C PRO A 87 0.51 2.72 7.21
N GLN A 88 -0.44 3.64 7.17
CA GLN A 88 -1.69 3.55 7.94
C GLN A 88 -2.40 2.21 7.71
N ARG A 89 -2.44 1.75 6.46
CA ARG A 89 -3.11 0.51 6.06
C ARG A 89 -2.50 -0.75 6.66
N LEU A 90 -1.25 -0.71 7.12
CA LEU A 90 -0.58 -1.83 7.78
C LEU A 90 -0.79 -1.80 9.30
N ARG A 91 -1.24 -0.68 9.86
CA ARG A 91 -1.40 -0.51 11.31
C ARG A 91 -2.53 -1.37 11.90
N ASP A 92 -3.60 -1.56 11.12
CA ASP A 92 -4.80 -2.29 11.55
C ASP A 92 -4.72 -3.80 11.25
N LEU A 93 -3.58 -4.27 10.73
CA LEU A 93 -3.41 -5.70 10.46
C LEU A 93 -3.15 -6.48 11.76
N PRO A 94 -3.72 -7.69 11.91
CA PRO A 94 -3.50 -8.53 13.09
C PRO A 94 -2.03 -8.94 13.28
N ASP A 95 -1.29 -8.99 12.18
CA ASP A 95 0.11 -9.32 12.08
C ASP A 95 0.93 -8.13 11.54
N LEU A 96 0.59 -6.91 12.01
CA LEU A 96 1.25 -5.68 11.58
C LEU A 96 2.79 -5.78 11.71
N PRO A 97 3.56 -5.19 10.80
CA PRO A 97 5.01 -5.14 10.90
C PRO A 97 5.42 -4.16 12.01
N LEU A 98 6.09 -4.66 13.05
CA LEU A 98 6.58 -3.80 14.16
C LEU A 98 7.70 -2.87 13.72
N VAL A 99 8.46 -3.27 12.71
CA VAL A 99 9.54 -2.48 12.10
C VAL A 99 9.54 -2.72 10.59
N LEU A 100 9.62 -1.64 9.83
CA LEU A 100 9.91 -1.66 8.41
C LEU A 100 11.21 -0.89 8.16
N TYR A 101 12.18 -1.58 7.61
CA TYR A 101 13.40 -0.97 7.06
C TYR A 101 13.11 -0.55 5.62
N GLY A 102 13.52 0.66 5.22
CA GLY A 102 13.21 1.14 3.89
C GLY A 102 14.28 2.01 3.26
N THR A 103 14.21 2.09 1.93
CA THR A 103 14.98 3.02 1.08
C THR A 103 14.02 3.72 0.12
N GLY A 104 14.44 4.84 -0.47
CA GLY A 104 13.58 5.69 -1.29
C GLY A 104 12.83 6.73 -0.47
N ASN A 105 11.58 7.05 -0.81
CA ASN A 105 10.80 8.11 -0.18
C ASN A 105 9.65 7.56 0.69
N PRO A 106 9.69 7.68 2.02
CA PRO A 106 8.61 7.19 2.89
C PRO A 106 7.28 7.95 2.71
N ALA A 107 7.30 9.20 2.20
CA ALA A 107 6.07 9.96 1.99
C ALA A 107 5.11 9.32 0.97
N CYS A 108 5.60 8.42 0.08
CA CYS A 108 4.74 7.69 -0.85
C CYS A 108 3.90 6.58 -0.21
N LEU A 109 4.04 6.34 1.09
CA LEU A 109 3.39 5.23 1.80
C LEU A 109 2.01 5.57 2.38
N ASN A 110 1.61 6.84 2.32
CA ASN A 110 0.33 7.35 2.79
C ASN A 110 -0.27 8.34 1.79
N GLY A 111 -1.58 8.60 1.88
CA GLY A 111 -2.26 9.62 1.07
C GLY A 111 -2.37 9.25 -0.42
N ARG A 112 -2.28 7.99 -0.80
CA ARG A 112 -2.38 7.49 -2.17
C ARG A 112 -3.32 6.30 -2.26
N ARG A 113 -3.69 5.93 -3.50
CA ARG A 113 -4.43 4.71 -3.80
C ARG A 113 -3.43 3.60 -4.15
N TYR A 114 -3.58 2.43 -3.56
CA TYR A 114 -2.60 1.35 -3.66
C TYR A 114 -3.25 0.11 -4.22
N VAL A 115 -2.69 -0.44 -5.31
CA VAL A 115 -3.15 -1.70 -5.89
C VAL A 115 -2.00 -2.70 -5.96
N GLY A 116 -2.21 -3.87 -5.39
CA GLY A 116 -1.27 -4.97 -5.47
C GLY A 116 -1.31 -5.62 -6.85
N MET A 117 -0.17 -5.75 -7.52
CA MET A 117 -0.03 -6.50 -8.77
C MET A 117 0.93 -7.66 -8.53
N VAL A 118 0.41 -8.89 -8.63
CA VAL A 118 1.19 -10.09 -8.34
C VAL A 118 0.98 -11.17 -9.39
N GLY A 119 1.91 -12.13 -9.41
CA GLY A 119 1.76 -13.27 -10.30
C GLY A 119 2.96 -14.20 -10.35
N THR A 120 2.98 -15.04 -11.40
CA THR A 120 4.04 -16.02 -11.59
C THR A 120 5.39 -15.38 -11.90
N ARG A 121 6.47 -16.01 -11.41
CA ARG A 121 7.85 -15.63 -11.76
C ARG A 121 8.26 -16.03 -13.19
N ARG A 122 7.47 -16.88 -13.85
CA ARG A 122 7.68 -17.35 -15.23
C ARG A 122 6.42 -17.14 -16.04
N PRO A 123 6.12 -15.88 -16.39
CA PRO A 123 4.90 -15.54 -17.13
C PRO A 123 4.99 -15.92 -18.59
N THR A 124 3.82 -16.07 -19.20
CA THR A 124 3.70 -16.09 -20.66
C THR A 124 3.82 -14.68 -21.24
N LYS A 125 3.94 -14.56 -22.56
CA LYS A 125 3.88 -13.26 -23.25
C LYS A 125 2.54 -12.56 -22.99
N TYR A 126 1.44 -13.32 -22.95
CA TYR A 126 0.11 -12.81 -22.63
C TYR A 126 0.07 -12.21 -21.23
N GLY A 127 0.54 -12.96 -20.21
CA GLY A 127 0.56 -12.48 -18.84
C GLY A 127 1.44 -11.25 -18.64
N LEU A 128 2.59 -11.17 -19.34
CA LEU A 128 3.45 -9.98 -19.34
C LEU A 128 2.73 -8.75 -19.93
N SER A 129 2.10 -8.91 -21.11
CA SER A 129 1.37 -7.81 -21.76
C SER A 129 0.20 -7.36 -20.90
N ALA A 130 -0.64 -8.29 -20.43
CA ALA A 130 -1.78 -7.95 -19.57
C ALA A 130 -1.34 -7.24 -18.28
N CYS A 131 -0.32 -7.76 -17.60
CA CYS A 131 0.21 -7.14 -16.37
C CYS A 131 0.74 -5.72 -16.66
N ARG A 132 1.52 -5.55 -17.75
CA ARG A 132 2.07 -4.23 -18.11
C ARG A 132 0.96 -3.24 -18.44
N ASP A 133 0.04 -3.59 -19.35
CA ASP A 133 -0.99 -2.66 -19.82
C ASP A 133 -1.95 -2.24 -18.69
N LEU A 134 -2.36 -3.20 -17.85
CA LEU A 134 -3.19 -2.93 -16.67
C LEU A 134 -2.46 -2.05 -15.65
N SER A 135 -1.19 -2.37 -15.34
CA SER A 135 -0.41 -1.59 -14.36
C SER A 135 -0.08 -0.20 -14.89
N LEU A 136 0.22 -0.05 -16.18
CA LEU A 136 0.50 1.23 -16.83
C LEU A 136 -0.74 2.15 -16.73
N THR A 137 -1.90 1.65 -17.16
CA THR A 137 -3.15 2.40 -17.10
C THR A 137 -3.53 2.80 -15.67
N MET A 138 -3.39 1.89 -14.70
CA MET A 138 -3.62 2.24 -13.29
C MET A 138 -2.64 3.28 -12.77
N ALA A 139 -1.36 3.16 -13.11
CA ALA A 139 -0.33 4.12 -12.71
C ALA A 139 -0.57 5.51 -13.30
N GLU A 140 -0.94 5.59 -14.59
CA GLU A 140 -1.33 6.85 -15.27
C GLU A 140 -2.54 7.53 -14.60
N ARG A 141 -3.37 6.75 -13.88
CA ARG A 141 -4.48 7.24 -13.05
C ARG A 141 -4.09 7.53 -11.59
N GLY A 142 -2.79 7.66 -11.30
CA GLY A 142 -2.26 8.00 -9.97
C GLY A 142 -2.27 6.85 -8.96
N VAL A 143 -2.57 5.62 -9.37
CA VAL A 143 -2.51 4.46 -8.49
C VAL A 143 -1.07 4.03 -8.28
N VAL A 144 -0.67 3.85 -7.03
CA VAL A 144 0.63 3.28 -6.65
C VAL A 144 0.57 1.76 -6.77
N ILE A 145 1.35 1.21 -7.67
CA ILE A 145 1.49 -0.25 -7.81
C ILE A 145 2.32 -0.79 -6.65
N VAL A 146 1.78 -1.80 -5.97
CA VAL A 146 2.46 -2.48 -4.85
C VAL A 146 2.79 -3.90 -5.26
N SER A 147 4.05 -4.31 -5.14
CA SER A 147 4.45 -5.68 -5.45
C SER A 147 5.71 -6.12 -4.69
N GLY A 148 6.32 -7.20 -5.12
CA GLY A 148 7.41 -7.85 -4.39
C GLY A 148 8.79 -7.73 -5.02
N LEU A 149 8.96 -6.96 -6.08
CA LEU A 149 10.20 -6.84 -6.83
C LEU A 149 10.79 -8.19 -7.27
N ALA A 150 9.97 -9.24 -7.35
CA ALA A 150 10.38 -10.56 -7.82
C ALA A 150 10.53 -10.57 -9.34
N GLU A 151 11.14 -11.64 -9.87
CA GLU A 151 11.16 -11.89 -11.31
C GLU A 151 9.75 -12.13 -11.84
N GLY A 152 9.53 -11.82 -13.11
CA GLY A 152 8.24 -12.02 -13.77
C GLY A 152 7.25 -10.89 -13.54
N LEU A 153 6.04 -11.20 -13.11
CA LEU A 153 4.92 -10.25 -13.08
C LEU A 153 5.08 -9.16 -12.02
N ASP A 154 5.71 -9.44 -10.88
CA ASP A 154 6.03 -8.41 -9.89
C ASP A 154 6.91 -7.31 -10.52
N GLY A 155 8.01 -7.72 -11.17
CA GLY A 155 8.91 -6.79 -11.88
C GLY A 155 8.23 -6.09 -13.07
N ALA A 156 7.31 -6.75 -13.77
CA ALA A 156 6.57 -6.15 -14.88
C ALA A 156 5.62 -5.04 -14.40
N GLY A 157 4.91 -5.25 -13.30
CA GLY A 157 4.04 -4.25 -12.69
C GLY A 157 4.82 -3.01 -12.24
N HIS A 158 5.97 -3.18 -11.56
CA HIS A 158 6.84 -2.06 -11.17
C HIS A 158 7.39 -1.31 -12.40
N ARG A 159 7.84 -2.03 -13.46
CA ARG A 159 8.32 -1.38 -14.69
C ARG A 159 7.25 -0.53 -15.36
N ALA A 160 6.03 -1.00 -15.41
CA ALA A 160 4.90 -0.25 -15.97
C ALA A 160 4.66 1.06 -15.19
N ALA A 161 4.72 1.04 -13.86
CA ALA A 161 4.62 2.24 -13.06
C ALA A 161 5.79 3.21 -13.29
N VAL A 162 7.02 2.69 -13.38
CA VAL A 162 8.22 3.49 -13.73
C VAL A 162 8.09 4.09 -15.13
N GLU A 163 7.59 3.34 -16.12
CA GLU A 163 7.33 3.80 -17.49
C GLU A 163 6.30 4.94 -17.52
N ALA A 164 5.27 4.86 -16.66
CA ALA A 164 4.30 5.92 -16.46
C ALA A 164 4.88 7.16 -15.73
N GLY A 165 6.15 7.12 -15.27
CA GLY A 165 6.73 8.17 -14.44
C GLY A 165 6.13 8.25 -13.04
N GLN A 166 5.49 7.18 -12.56
CA GLN A 166 4.75 7.14 -11.30
C GLN A 166 5.48 6.37 -10.20
N GLN A 167 5.11 6.69 -8.97
CA GLN A 167 5.62 6.03 -7.78
C GLN A 167 5.13 4.58 -7.71
N THR A 168 5.96 3.70 -7.15
CA THR A 168 5.59 2.32 -6.86
C THR A 168 6.27 1.86 -5.57
N VAL A 169 5.65 0.92 -4.85
CA VAL A 169 6.14 0.43 -3.55
C VAL A 169 6.46 -1.06 -3.65
N ALA A 170 7.69 -1.40 -3.32
CA ALA A 170 8.15 -2.79 -3.32
C ALA A 170 8.40 -3.29 -1.90
N PHE A 171 7.86 -4.47 -1.57
CA PHE A 171 8.26 -5.19 -0.37
C PHE A 171 9.27 -6.28 -0.72
N LEU A 172 10.30 -6.45 0.10
CA LEU A 172 11.30 -7.51 -0.07
C LEU A 172 11.11 -8.63 0.94
N GLY A 173 11.39 -9.86 0.53
CA GLY A 173 11.54 -11.02 1.44
C GLY A 173 13.01 -11.29 1.82
N THR A 174 13.90 -10.32 1.60
CA THR A 174 15.34 -10.37 1.87
C THR A 174 15.77 -9.23 2.77
N ALA A 175 17.03 -9.22 3.23
CA ALA A 175 17.62 -8.03 3.83
C ALA A 175 17.37 -6.80 2.97
N ILE A 176 17.05 -5.66 3.60
CA ILE A 176 16.69 -4.42 2.88
C ILE A 176 17.80 -3.94 1.92
N ASN A 177 19.05 -4.16 2.27
CA ASN A 177 20.20 -3.80 1.43
C ASN A 177 20.55 -4.84 0.35
N LYS A 178 19.70 -5.86 0.14
CA LYS A 178 19.90 -6.90 -0.89
C LYS A 178 18.71 -6.94 -1.85
N THR A 179 18.95 -6.62 -3.12
CA THR A 179 17.96 -6.82 -4.18
C THR A 179 18.01 -8.25 -4.70
N PHE A 180 16.87 -8.95 -4.61
CA PHE A 180 16.71 -10.28 -5.16
C PHE A 180 15.39 -10.38 -5.96
N PRO A 181 15.47 -10.84 -7.22
CA PRO A 181 16.66 -11.24 -7.98
C PRO A 181 17.53 -10.06 -8.42
N ALA A 182 18.80 -10.32 -8.70
CA ALA A 182 19.77 -9.29 -9.11
C ALA A 182 19.38 -8.57 -10.42
N VAL A 183 18.61 -9.22 -11.30
CA VAL A 183 18.10 -8.63 -12.55
C VAL A 183 17.22 -7.39 -12.32
N ASN A 184 16.65 -7.22 -11.13
CA ASN A 184 15.81 -6.09 -10.78
C ASN A 184 16.55 -4.98 -9.99
N VAL A 185 17.90 -4.99 -9.96
CA VAL A 185 18.68 -3.93 -9.29
C VAL A 185 18.45 -2.57 -9.95
N THR A 186 18.53 -2.50 -11.28
CA THR A 186 18.27 -1.26 -12.04
C THR A 186 16.84 -0.76 -11.79
N LEU A 187 15.85 -1.64 -11.85
CA LEU A 187 14.46 -1.30 -11.58
C LEU A 187 14.27 -0.74 -10.16
N ARG A 188 14.97 -1.29 -9.16
CA ARG A 188 14.97 -0.73 -7.81
C ARG A 188 15.46 0.71 -7.78
N THR A 189 16.59 0.98 -8.44
CA THR A 189 17.16 2.34 -8.51
C THR A 189 16.20 3.31 -9.21
N GLU A 190 15.57 2.88 -10.30
CA GLU A 190 14.62 3.69 -11.07
C GLU A 190 13.37 4.03 -10.24
N LEU A 191 12.79 3.05 -9.55
CA LEU A 191 11.60 3.30 -8.71
C LEU A 191 11.91 4.22 -7.52
N GLU A 192 13.10 4.09 -6.89
CA GLU A 192 13.53 4.96 -5.81
C GLU A 192 13.78 6.40 -6.31
N ALA A 193 14.33 6.55 -7.53
CA ALA A 193 14.56 7.85 -8.17
C ALA A 193 13.25 8.60 -8.49
N LEU A 194 12.16 7.88 -8.77
CA LEU A 194 10.83 8.45 -8.98
C LEU A 194 10.06 8.71 -7.66
N GLY A 195 10.73 8.61 -6.52
CA GLY A 195 10.13 8.85 -5.21
C GLY A 195 9.28 7.68 -4.69
N GLY A 196 9.43 6.50 -5.26
CA GLY A 196 8.88 5.26 -4.70
C GLY A 196 9.69 4.76 -3.49
N ALA A 197 9.25 3.68 -2.87
CA ALA A 197 9.91 3.09 -1.71
C ALA A 197 10.11 1.58 -1.85
N VAL A 198 11.22 1.09 -1.29
CA VAL A 198 11.50 -0.33 -1.11
C VAL A 198 11.56 -0.63 0.38
N LEU A 199 10.78 -1.60 0.82
CA LEU A 199 10.58 -1.93 2.24
C LEU A 199 10.91 -3.39 2.53
N SER A 200 11.35 -3.66 3.73
CA SER A 200 11.56 -5.02 4.25
C SER A 200 11.37 -5.07 5.77
N GLU A 201 10.89 -6.19 6.30
CA GLU A 201 10.97 -6.48 7.74
C GLU A 201 12.35 -7.04 8.15
N TYR A 202 13.22 -7.29 7.18
CA TYR A 202 14.54 -7.88 7.44
C TYR A 202 15.61 -6.79 7.41
N PRO A 203 16.38 -6.61 8.53
CA PRO A 203 17.38 -5.57 8.64
C PRO A 203 18.48 -5.70 7.58
N PRO A 204 19.33 -4.66 7.41
CA PRO A 204 20.50 -4.78 6.57
C PRO A 204 21.39 -5.95 7.04
N ASP A 205 22.02 -6.60 6.07
CA ASP A 205 22.93 -7.73 6.28
C ASP A 205 22.29 -8.98 6.96
N TYR A 206 20.95 -9.07 6.98
CA TYR A 206 20.25 -10.24 7.50
C TYR A 206 20.72 -11.52 6.80
N THR A 207 21.16 -12.50 7.59
CA THR A 207 21.71 -13.79 7.13
C THR A 207 20.85 -14.99 7.56
N GLY A 208 19.69 -14.73 8.16
CA GLY A 208 18.77 -15.78 8.62
C GLY A 208 18.23 -16.64 7.47
N LYS A 209 17.51 -17.70 7.83
CA LYS A 209 16.92 -18.61 6.85
C LYS A 209 15.92 -17.88 5.95
N MET A 210 16.15 -17.95 4.64
CA MET A 210 15.25 -17.39 3.62
C MET A 210 14.00 -18.25 3.39
N THR A 211 13.92 -19.42 4.01
CA THR A 211 12.76 -20.31 3.87
C THR A 211 11.55 -19.67 4.55
N GLY A 212 10.52 -19.35 3.76
CA GLY A 212 9.28 -18.75 4.26
C GLY A 212 9.27 -17.22 4.26
N THR A 213 10.44 -16.52 4.18
CA THR A 213 10.46 -15.04 4.22
C THR A 213 9.68 -14.40 3.08
N PHE A 214 9.73 -14.98 1.89
CA PHE A 214 8.96 -14.51 0.73
C PHE A 214 7.44 -14.69 0.94
N LEU A 215 7.01 -15.76 1.59
CA LEU A 215 5.60 -15.99 1.91
C LEU A 215 5.14 -15.04 3.03
N ALA A 216 5.97 -14.86 4.07
CA ALA A 216 5.68 -13.92 5.15
C ALA A 216 5.56 -12.48 4.64
N ARG A 217 6.41 -12.06 3.69
CA ARG A 217 6.38 -10.74 3.05
C ARG A 217 5.07 -10.49 2.28
N ASN A 218 4.49 -11.52 1.66
CA ASN A 218 3.31 -11.37 0.79
C ASN A 218 2.12 -10.71 1.49
N ARG A 219 1.99 -10.88 2.81
CA ARG A 219 0.96 -10.20 3.60
C ARG A 219 1.09 -8.68 3.56
N LEU A 220 2.31 -8.15 3.44
CA LEU A 220 2.56 -6.71 3.37
C LEU A 220 2.09 -6.11 2.03
N ILE A 221 2.25 -6.88 0.94
CA ILE A 221 1.71 -6.48 -0.36
C ILE A 221 0.19 -6.39 -0.28
N ALA A 222 -0.48 -7.45 0.20
CA ALA A 222 -1.93 -7.47 0.37
C ALA A 222 -2.41 -6.40 1.36
N GLY A 223 -1.69 -6.22 2.47
CA GLY A 223 -2.06 -5.30 3.54
C GLY A 223 -2.01 -3.82 3.14
N LEU A 224 -0.98 -3.41 2.41
CA LEU A 224 -0.88 -2.03 1.91
C LEU A 224 -1.92 -1.77 0.80
N SER A 225 -2.27 -2.78 0.02
CA SER A 225 -3.15 -2.64 -1.14
C SER A 225 -4.62 -2.48 -0.76
N GLU A 226 -5.37 -1.75 -1.58
CA GLU A 226 -6.84 -1.62 -1.51
C GLU A 226 -7.54 -2.71 -2.31
N ALA A 227 -6.88 -3.18 -3.36
CA ALA A 227 -7.27 -4.31 -4.18
C ALA A 227 -6.04 -5.12 -4.58
N LEU A 228 -6.21 -6.40 -4.85
CA LEU A 228 -5.15 -7.28 -5.32
C LEU A 228 -5.46 -7.78 -6.73
N CYS A 229 -4.56 -7.56 -7.68
CA CYS A 229 -4.62 -8.03 -9.05
C CYS A 229 -3.67 -9.21 -9.26
N VAL A 230 -4.17 -10.29 -9.84
CA VAL A 230 -3.41 -11.50 -10.17
C VAL A 230 -3.41 -11.69 -11.68
N ALA A 231 -2.26 -11.45 -12.34
CA ALA A 231 -2.20 -11.53 -13.80
C ALA A 231 -2.06 -12.99 -14.31
N GLU A 232 -1.20 -13.80 -13.72
CA GLU A 232 -1.11 -15.25 -13.95
C GLU A 232 -0.69 -15.97 -12.67
N ALA A 233 -1.27 -17.14 -12.39
CA ALA A 233 -0.89 -18.01 -11.30
C ALA A 233 -1.18 -19.48 -11.63
N ARG A 234 -0.29 -20.39 -11.20
CA ARG A 234 -0.58 -21.82 -11.17
C ARG A 234 -1.39 -22.16 -9.92
N THR A 235 -2.08 -23.29 -9.93
CA THR A 235 -2.90 -23.78 -8.79
C THR A 235 -2.12 -23.97 -7.49
N ARG A 236 -0.81 -24.21 -7.58
CA ARG A 236 0.10 -24.33 -6.42
C ARG A 236 1.22 -23.31 -6.54
N SER A 237 0.90 -22.03 -6.33
CA SER A 237 1.90 -20.97 -6.41
C SER A 237 1.91 -20.11 -5.14
N GLY A 238 3.07 -19.49 -4.86
CA GLY A 238 3.20 -18.51 -3.78
C GLY A 238 2.31 -17.28 -3.95
N THR A 239 1.87 -16.99 -5.18
CA THR A 239 0.91 -15.93 -5.49
C THR A 239 -0.42 -16.13 -4.78
N LEU A 240 -0.90 -17.39 -4.67
CA LEU A 240 -2.16 -17.71 -3.98
C LEU A 240 -2.08 -17.47 -2.47
N ASN A 241 -0.89 -17.46 -1.88
CA ASN A 241 -0.70 -17.03 -0.50
C ASN A 241 -0.99 -15.52 -0.34
N THR A 242 -0.60 -14.69 -1.32
CA THR A 242 -0.95 -13.25 -1.32
C THR A 242 -2.46 -13.06 -1.44
N VAL A 243 -3.13 -13.87 -2.27
CA VAL A 243 -4.60 -13.89 -2.39
C VAL A 243 -5.25 -14.20 -1.04
N SER A 244 -4.78 -15.24 -0.34
CA SER A 244 -5.34 -15.60 0.97
C SER A 244 -5.19 -14.48 2.00
N HIS A 245 -4.09 -13.73 1.99
CA HIS A 245 -3.94 -12.56 2.84
C HIS A 245 -4.88 -11.41 2.42
N ALA A 246 -5.06 -11.18 1.11
CA ALA A 246 -6.00 -10.17 0.63
C ALA A 246 -7.44 -10.49 1.09
N GLU A 247 -7.85 -11.75 1.02
CA GLU A 247 -9.15 -12.23 1.51
C GLU A 247 -9.27 -12.05 3.03
N GLU A 248 -8.24 -12.42 3.80
CA GLU A 248 -8.19 -12.25 5.27
C GLU A 248 -8.34 -10.77 5.67
N TYR A 249 -7.77 -9.85 4.90
CA TYR A 249 -7.83 -8.41 5.15
C TYR A 249 -9.04 -7.72 4.48
N GLY A 250 -9.96 -8.49 3.89
CA GLY A 250 -11.15 -7.95 3.23
C GLY A 250 -10.87 -7.13 1.97
N ARG A 251 -9.74 -7.38 1.30
CA ARG A 251 -9.37 -6.69 0.06
C ARG A 251 -9.97 -7.42 -1.14
N PRO A 252 -10.67 -6.72 -2.05
CA PRO A 252 -11.17 -7.34 -3.28
C PRO A 252 -10.02 -7.88 -4.12
N VAL A 253 -10.22 -9.08 -4.67
CA VAL A 253 -9.25 -9.75 -5.54
C VAL A 253 -9.77 -9.73 -6.97
N PHE A 254 -8.88 -9.44 -7.91
CA PHE A 254 -9.11 -9.45 -9.34
C PHE A 254 -8.16 -10.42 -10.01
N ALA A 255 -8.62 -11.17 -11.00
CA ALA A 255 -7.80 -12.13 -11.71
C ALA A 255 -7.99 -12.01 -13.23
N VAL A 256 -6.88 -11.98 -13.96
CA VAL A 256 -6.91 -11.93 -15.42
C VAL A 256 -7.37 -13.31 -15.92
N PRO A 257 -8.45 -13.39 -16.71
CA PRO A 257 -8.85 -14.63 -17.37
C PRO A 257 -7.77 -15.10 -18.34
N GLY A 258 -7.57 -16.39 -18.44
CA GLY A 258 -6.59 -16.92 -19.39
C GLY A 258 -7.04 -18.21 -20.04
N SER A 259 -6.21 -18.73 -20.95
CA SER A 259 -6.52 -19.98 -21.66
C SER A 259 -6.66 -21.15 -20.69
N ILE A 260 -7.74 -21.94 -20.82
CA ILE A 260 -7.94 -23.18 -20.05
C ILE A 260 -6.87 -24.24 -20.33
N TYR A 261 -6.09 -24.07 -21.40
CA TYR A 261 -4.97 -24.96 -21.77
C TYR A 261 -3.61 -24.45 -21.24
N SER A 262 -3.58 -23.28 -20.60
CA SER A 262 -2.35 -22.71 -20.06
C SER A 262 -2.19 -23.03 -18.58
N PRO A 263 -1.13 -23.77 -18.18
CA PRO A 263 -0.87 -24.05 -16.77
C PRO A 263 -0.67 -22.82 -15.89
N THR A 264 -0.26 -21.68 -16.50
CA THR A 264 -0.08 -20.41 -15.76
C THR A 264 -1.40 -19.68 -15.54
N SER A 265 -2.49 -20.07 -16.20
CA SER A 265 -3.83 -19.52 -16.01
C SER A 265 -4.74 -20.39 -15.14
N GLU A 266 -4.29 -21.60 -14.78
CA GLU A 266 -5.11 -22.52 -13.95
C GLU A 266 -5.53 -21.86 -12.62
N GLY A 267 -4.60 -21.19 -11.93
CA GLY A 267 -4.87 -20.56 -10.65
C GLY A 267 -5.79 -19.35 -10.77
N THR A 268 -5.60 -18.46 -11.76
CA THR A 268 -6.47 -17.31 -12.00
C THR A 268 -7.87 -17.76 -12.41
N ASN A 269 -7.99 -18.73 -13.33
CA ASN A 269 -9.27 -19.29 -13.75
C ASN A 269 -9.99 -20.00 -12.58
N GLU A 270 -9.26 -20.65 -11.68
CA GLU A 270 -9.84 -21.26 -10.48
C GLU A 270 -10.38 -20.19 -9.50
N LEU A 271 -9.67 -19.09 -9.30
CA LEU A 271 -10.16 -17.97 -8.49
C LEU A 271 -11.46 -17.39 -9.06
N LEU A 272 -11.53 -17.21 -10.38
CA LEU A 272 -12.74 -16.76 -11.08
C LEU A 272 -13.88 -17.76 -10.95
N ARG A 273 -13.62 -19.04 -11.23
CA ARG A 273 -14.61 -20.12 -11.17
C ARG A 273 -15.24 -20.29 -9.79
N THR A 274 -14.45 -20.07 -8.74
CA THR A 274 -14.88 -20.22 -7.34
C THR A 274 -15.43 -18.93 -6.73
N GLY A 275 -15.49 -17.83 -7.48
CA GLY A 275 -15.98 -16.54 -6.99
C GLY A 275 -15.04 -15.85 -5.97
N ARG A 276 -13.79 -16.31 -5.85
CA ARG A 276 -12.77 -15.72 -4.99
C ARG A 276 -12.11 -14.48 -5.62
N ALA A 277 -12.24 -14.30 -6.93
CA ALA A 277 -11.80 -13.10 -7.63
C ALA A 277 -12.87 -12.66 -8.63
N ARG A 278 -12.88 -11.37 -8.91
CA ARG A 278 -13.59 -10.76 -10.04
C ARG A 278 -12.71 -10.85 -11.29
N ALA A 279 -13.34 -10.88 -12.47
CA ALA A 279 -12.58 -10.84 -13.72
C ALA A 279 -11.88 -9.49 -13.86
N LEU A 280 -10.61 -9.53 -14.29
CA LEU A 280 -9.78 -8.37 -14.60
C LEU A 280 -9.54 -8.35 -16.12
N CYS A 281 -10.35 -7.62 -16.84
CA CYS A 281 -10.27 -7.47 -18.27
C CYS A 281 -9.72 -6.11 -18.68
N THR A 282 -10.00 -5.08 -17.88
CA THR A 282 -9.53 -3.71 -18.04
C THR A 282 -9.08 -3.12 -16.69
N ALA A 283 -8.30 -2.07 -16.71
CA ALA A 283 -7.94 -1.36 -15.48
C ALA A 283 -9.17 -0.77 -14.77
N ASP A 284 -10.21 -0.40 -15.52
CA ASP A 284 -11.44 0.18 -15.00
C ASP A 284 -12.20 -0.80 -14.09
N ASP A 285 -12.07 -2.13 -14.28
CA ASP A 285 -12.65 -3.12 -13.36
C ASP A 285 -12.20 -2.89 -11.89
N VAL A 286 -10.95 -2.45 -11.71
CA VAL A 286 -10.38 -2.13 -10.40
C VAL A 286 -10.69 -0.69 -10.02
N LEU A 287 -10.47 0.26 -10.94
CA LEU A 287 -10.63 1.70 -10.70
C LEU A 287 -12.05 2.03 -10.29
N ASP A 288 -13.07 1.49 -10.95
CA ASP A 288 -14.48 1.65 -10.61
C ASP A 288 -14.81 1.06 -9.24
N THR A 289 -14.26 -0.13 -8.92
CA THR A 289 -14.44 -0.75 -7.60
C THR A 289 -13.84 0.09 -6.48
N LEU A 290 -12.76 0.80 -6.77
CA LEU A 290 -12.08 1.69 -5.82
C LEU A 290 -12.59 3.14 -5.91
N HIS A 291 -13.58 3.43 -6.77
CA HIS A 291 -14.12 4.76 -7.00
C HIS A 291 -13.06 5.79 -7.43
N ILE A 292 -12.11 5.37 -8.28
CA ILE A 292 -11.08 6.24 -8.86
C ILE A 292 -11.58 6.78 -10.19
N ALA A 293 -11.84 8.08 -10.25
CA ALA A 293 -12.41 8.72 -11.43
C ALA A 293 -11.55 8.59 -12.70
N PRO A 294 -12.15 8.53 -13.90
CA PRO A 294 -11.43 8.65 -15.17
C PRO A 294 -10.80 10.05 -15.26
N GLY A 295 -9.46 10.12 -15.20
CA GLY A 295 -8.76 11.40 -15.32
C GLY A 295 -7.57 11.59 -14.40
N GLY A 296 -7.26 10.60 -13.57
CA GLY A 296 -5.97 10.43 -12.88
C GLY A 296 -5.36 11.70 -12.30
N THR A 297 -6.07 12.37 -11.45
CA THR A 297 -5.53 13.11 -10.31
C THR A 297 -6.59 13.05 -9.23
N GLU A 298 -6.48 12.08 -8.29
CA GLU A 298 -6.82 12.52 -6.95
C GLU A 298 -5.86 13.67 -6.68
N LEU A 299 -6.39 14.87 -6.79
CA LEU A 299 -5.82 15.97 -6.03
C LEU A 299 -5.77 15.42 -4.59
N VAL A 300 -4.55 15.19 -4.09
CA VAL A 300 -4.33 15.31 -2.66
C VAL A 300 -5.21 16.50 -2.28
N GLN A 301 -6.16 16.31 -1.40
CA GLN A 301 -6.71 17.41 -0.65
C GLN A 301 -5.57 17.99 0.20
N GLU A 302 -4.63 18.67 -0.43
CA GLU A 302 -4.18 19.94 0.08
C GLU A 302 -5.49 20.73 0.10
N GLY A 303 -5.99 21.00 1.30
CA GLY A 303 -7.25 21.69 1.47
C GLY A 303 -7.22 22.85 0.50
N VAL A 304 -8.17 22.85 -0.45
CA VAL A 304 -8.34 23.97 -1.37
C VAL A 304 -8.28 25.18 -0.46
N MET A 305 -7.23 26.00 -0.66
CA MET A 305 -7.13 27.25 0.06
C MET A 305 -8.36 28.02 -0.40
N LEU A 306 -9.42 28.03 0.41
CA LEU A 306 -10.70 28.73 0.14
C LEU A 306 -10.42 30.19 -0.25
N ASP A 307 -9.22 30.68 0.09
CA ASP A 307 -8.73 32.02 -0.25
C ASP A 307 -8.34 32.15 -1.74
N GLU A 308 -8.15 31.10 -2.50
CA GLU A 308 -7.83 31.15 -3.94
C GLU A 308 -9.07 31.09 -4.83
N LEU A 309 -10.24 30.71 -4.30
CA LEU A 309 -11.49 30.69 -5.05
C LEU A 309 -11.97 32.12 -5.36
N THR A 310 -12.53 32.29 -6.56
CA THR A 310 -13.19 33.54 -6.90
C THR A 310 -14.38 33.83 -5.96
N PRO A 311 -14.77 35.10 -5.79
CA PRO A 311 -15.96 35.43 -4.97
C PRO A 311 -17.24 34.70 -5.41
N ASN A 312 -17.41 34.48 -6.71
CA ASN A 312 -18.56 33.74 -7.25
C ASN A 312 -18.51 32.25 -6.90
N ALA A 313 -17.32 31.63 -6.99
CA ALA A 313 -17.12 30.22 -6.62
C ALA A 313 -17.40 29.97 -5.13
N ARG A 314 -16.94 30.85 -4.24
CA ARG A 314 -17.27 30.82 -2.81
C ARG A 314 -18.77 30.93 -2.54
N THR A 315 -19.46 31.83 -3.26
CA THR A 315 -20.93 32.03 -3.12
C THR A 315 -21.69 30.79 -3.58
N VAL A 316 -21.30 30.19 -4.70
CA VAL A 316 -21.90 28.95 -5.22
C VAL A 316 -21.60 27.76 -4.30
N LEU A 317 -20.39 27.63 -3.78
CA LEU A 317 -20.01 26.56 -2.85
C LEU A 317 -20.84 26.61 -1.55
N ALA A 318 -21.14 27.81 -1.05
CA ALA A 318 -21.96 27.98 0.17
C ALA A 318 -23.39 27.47 0.02
N GLU A 319 -23.96 27.50 -1.19
CA GLU A 319 -25.32 27.03 -1.51
C GLU A 319 -25.34 25.60 -2.07
N LEU A 320 -24.18 25.06 -2.44
CA LEU A 320 -24.03 23.71 -3.00
C LEU A 320 -24.09 22.67 -1.88
N GLY A 321 -25.13 21.86 -1.86
CA GLY A 321 -25.36 20.85 -0.83
C GLY A 321 -25.13 19.40 -1.32
N PRO A 322 -25.40 18.41 -0.47
CA PRO A 322 -25.31 16.99 -0.84
C PRO A 322 -26.43 16.53 -1.80
N LYS A 323 -27.46 17.35 -2.01
CA LYS A 323 -28.54 17.07 -2.95
C LYS A 323 -28.21 17.69 -4.30
N ALA A 324 -28.32 16.89 -5.37
CA ALA A 324 -28.01 17.35 -6.72
C ALA A 324 -28.90 18.56 -7.15
N GLN A 325 -28.24 19.66 -7.47
CA GLN A 325 -28.85 20.96 -7.87
C GLN A 325 -28.43 21.30 -9.31
N THR A 326 -29.29 21.98 -10.04
CA THR A 326 -28.92 22.47 -11.37
C THR A 326 -28.25 23.84 -11.29
N ALA A 327 -27.63 24.30 -12.37
CA ALA A 327 -27.07 25.64 -12.46
C ALA A 327 -28.18 26.72 -12.30
N ASP A 328 -29.41 26.44 -12.76
CA ASP A 328 -30.55 27.33 -12.60
C ASP A 328 -31.01 27.39 -11.13
N ASP A 329 -31.03 26.26 -10.41
CA ASP A 329 -31.36 26.23 -8.98
C ASP A 329 -30.33 27.05 -8.17
N LEU A 330 -29.04 26.90 -8.48
CA LEU A 330 -27.97 27.65 -7.83
C LEU A 330 -28.01 29.15 -8.21
N ALA A 331 -28.35 29.48 -9.45
CA ALA A 331 -28.52 30.87 -9.86
C ALA A 331 -29.68 31.56 -9.10
N ALA A 332 -30.78 30.83 -8.90
CA ALA A 332 -31.90 31.32 -8.11
C ALA A 332 -31.53 31.50 -6.61
N ALA A 333 -30.72 30.58 -6.05
CA ALA A 333 -30.31 30.64 -4.65
C ALA A 333 -29.26 31.74 -4.40
N THR A 334 -28.28 31.91 -5.31
CA THR A 334 -27.15 32.83 -5.16
C THR A 334 -27.44 34.25 -5.69
N GLY A 335 -28.44 34.40 -6.54
CA GLY A 335 -28.72 35.65 -7.25
C GLY A 335 -27.73 35.99 -8.38
N LEU A 336 -26.83 35.03 -8.71
CA LEU A 336 -25.85 35.19 -9.79
C LEU A 336 -26.47 34.83 -11.15
N ALA A 337 -25.96 35.42 -12.23
CA ALA A 337 -26.33 35.01 -13.57
C ALA A 337 -25.89 33.55 -13.81
N VAL A 338 -26.69 32.75 -14.53
CA VAL A 338 -26.43 31.33 -14.80
C VAL A 338 -25.06 31.11 -15.41
N GLN A 339 -24.55 31.99 -16.27
CA GLN A 339 -23.21 31.93 -16.85
C GLN A 339 -22.12 32.07 -15.78
N ALA A 340 -22.34 32.94 -14.77
CA ALA A 340 -21.38 33.09 -13.67
C ALA A 340 -21.40 31.87 -12.74
N VAL A 341 -22.59 31.25 -12.53
CA VAL A 341 -22.72 29.99 -11.79
C VAL A 341 -22.01 28.83 -12.51
N LEU A 342 -22.15 28.70 -13.83
CA LEU A 342 -21.50 27.68 -14.61
C LEU A 342 -19.95 27.85 -14.56
N ALA A 343 -19.45 29.09 -14.68
CA ALA A 343 -18.03 29.36 -14.54
C ALA A 343 -17.52 29.02 -13.11
N ALA A 344 -18.29 29.35 -12.08
CA ALA A 344 -17.97 29.00 -10.70
C ALA A 344 -18.02 27.49 -10.45
N LEU A 345 -18.97 26.76 -11.02
CA LEU A 345 -19.05 25.30 -10.93
C LEU A 345 -17.83 24.63 -11.60
N MET A 346 -17.41 25.10 -12.77
CA MET A 346 -16.17 24.61 -13.41
C MET A 346 -14.94 24.87 -12.53
N GLU A 347 -14.85 26.04 -11.90
CA GLU A 347 -13.78 26.34 -10.95
C GLU A 347 -13.82 25.42 -9.73
N LEU A 348 -15.02 25.17 -9.17
CA LEU A 348 -15.21 24.26 -8.04
C LEU A 348 -14.97 22.80 -8.39
N GLU A 349 -15.31 22.35 -9.60
CA GLU A 349 -14.94 21.02 -10.09
C GLU A 349 -13.44 20.88 -10.23
N PHE A 350 -12.77 21.89 -10.80
CA PHE A 350 -11.30 21.94 -10.88
C PHE A 350 -10.65 21.95 -9.50
N ALA A 351 -11.28 22.62 -8.54
CA ALA A 351 -10.84 22.67 -7.15
C ALA A 351 -11.25 21.43 -6.34
N GLY A 352 -11.96 20.45 -6.94
CA GLY A 352 -12.43 19.25 -6.26
C GLY A 352 -13.50 19.50 -5.19
N ALA A 353 -14.15 20.66 -5.22
CA ALA A 353 -15.16 21.08 -4.25
C ALA A 353 -16.61 20.86 -4.76
N ALA A 354 -16.79 20.52 -6.05
CA ALA A 354 -18.06 20.16 -6.65
C ALA A 354 -17.93 18.92 -7.56
N VAL A 355 -19.01 18.15 -7.70
CA VAL A 355 -19.09 16.97 -8.57
C VAL A 355 -20.26 17.13 -9.54
N ASP A 356 -20.00 17.01 -10.85
CA ASP A 356 -21.06 16.86 -11.85
C ASP A 356 -21.58 15.40 -11.82
N ASN A 357 -22.85 15.25 -11.46
CA ASN A 357 -23.55 13.96 -11.41
C ASN A 357 -24.18 13.58 -12.77
N GLY A 358 -23.87 14.31 -13.82
CA GLY A 358 -24.47 14.16 -15.14
C GLY A 358 -25.79 14.88 -15.30
N GLY A 359 -26.12 15.23 -16.55
CA GLY A 359 -27.34 15.96 -16.88
C GLY A 359 -27.39 17.39 -16.34
N GLY A 360 -26.23 18.03 -16.09
CA GLY A 360 -26.14 19.39 -15.58
C GLY A 360 -26.56 19.53 -14.11
N ARG A 361 -26.33 18.48 -13.30
CA ARG A 361 -26.66 18.47 -11.86
C ARG A 361 -25.37 18.29 -11.06
N TYR A 362 -25.20 19.13 -10.04
CA TYR A 362 -23.99 19.24 -9.22
C TYR A 362 -24.31 19.02 -7.74
N THR A 363 -23.32 18.42 -7.03
CA THR A 363 -23.32 18.31 -5.57
C THR A 363 -22.00 18.83 -5.01
N ALA A 364 -21.98 19.20 -3.74
CA ALA A 364 -20.72 19.38 -3.04
C ALA A 364 -19.93 18.04 -3.02
N ALA A 365 -18.61 18.10 -3.15
CA ALA A 365 -17.71 16.95 -3.17
C ALA A 365 -17.55 16.29 -1.80
#